data_7d06a3c4a4147e7d1929e9e42bc06498
#
_entry.id   7d06a3c4a4147e7d1929e9e42bc06498
#
_cell.length_a   1.000
_cell.length_b   1.000
_cell.length_c   1.000
_cell.angle_alpha   90.00
_cell.angle_beta   90.00
_cell.angle_gamma   90.00
#
_symmetry.space_group_name_H-M   'P 1'
#
loop_
_entity.id
_entity.type
_entity.pdbx_description
1 polymer ?
#
loop_
_entity_poly.entity_id
_entity_poly.type
_entity_poly.pdbx_seq_one_letter_code
_entity_poly.pdbx_strand_id
1 'polypeptide(L)'
;MPKYLNKEKNLFQESLDSFIYVDKSPLIEILNKCIKTKQKYFCLSRPRRFGKSVTAQMLCSYYSRGEDSSSQFDSLKIAKSPSYKKHLNQYNVIFINMSLEFNSARHDVNQMISSVTSSIVKELKEAYPQVVFNSPDKLYEALDDVFSVSKVPFVFIVDEWDRIMREKNEDAQSLKLYLEWLEGIFKDQSYIALAYMTGILPIKKYGNQSALNMFNEFSMTDPDNFAPFIGFTEREVQSLCNEFKMNFNQMQQWYDGYSFTDVPHIYNPNSVVKSISRKRFGSYWTKTETFESLQEYIDMNMEGLRDDIVKLIAGEEVVVNVAKFQNDMVTFKTKNDVLTLLIHLGYLAIKPDSDIRVDNISKFAVHIPNEEIKMEFRNIVEDNEKYSGVYNLISKSYDLLNDIWSLNSDAVAKVFDEAHQDHTSILTYNDENSLSCVISLSLELSTTDTYNVVRELPTGKGYADLVYLPKPDVNKPALLIELKFDKSAQTAINQIKEKNYLQFFKDYKGEVLLVGINYSKDTKTHQCIIEKAQI
;
A
#
# COMPACT_ATOMS: atom_id res chain seq x y z
N MET A 1 10.79 10.54 -34.14
CA MET A 1 9.66 10.56 -33.20
C MET A 1 10.11 11.30 -31.95
N PRO A 2 9.34 12.25 -31.44
CA PRO A 2 9.72 12.99 -30.24
C PRO A 2 9.68 12.06 -29.00
N LYS A 3 10.68 12.22 -28.15
CA LYS A 3 10.81 11.43 -26.90
C LYS A 3 9.97 12.01 -25.77
N TYR A 4 9.81 13.33 -25.74
CA TYR A 4 9.15 14.06 -24.66
C TYR A 4 7.94 14.86 -25.11
N LEU A 5 8.06 15.65 -26.18
CA LEU A 5 7.01 16.57 -26.66
C LEU A 5 5.97 15.83 -27.49
N ASN A 6 4.70 15.86 -27.08
CA ASN A 6 3.58 15.26 -27.78
C ASN A 6 3.86 13.80 -28.21
N LYS A 7 4.30 13.01 -27.24
CA LYS A 7 4.67 11.60 -27.44
C LYS A 7 3.52 10.81 -28.06
N GLU A 8 3.84 9.81 -28.86
CA GLU A 8 2.87 8.95 -29.52
C GLU A 8 1.88 8.28 -28.57
N LYS A 9 0.65 8.09 -29.02
CA LYS A 9 -0.46 7.48 -28.28
C LYS A 9 -0.36 5.95 -28.11
N ASN A 10 0.66 5.30 -28.67
CA ASN A 10 0.77 3.84 -28.74
C ASN A 10 0.79 3.16 -27.38
N LEU A 11 1.46 3.75 -26.39
CA LEU A 11 1.55 3.15 -25.03
C LEU A 11 0.19 3.04 -24.34
N PHE A 12 -0.69 4.00 -24.54
CA PHE A 12 -2.05 3.90 -24.01
C PHE A 12 -2.89 2.91 -24.82
N GLN A 13 -2.68 2.84 -26.15
CA GLN A 13 -3.35 1.84 -26.98
C GLN A 13 -3.02 0.41 -26.53
N GLU A 14 -1.75 0.11 -26.24
CA GLU A 14 -1.36 -1.20 -25.69
C GLU A 14 -2.11 -1.55 -24.39
N SER A 15 -2.39 -0.55 -23.56
CA SER A 15 -3.18 -0.74 -22.34
C SER A 15 -4.65 -1.03 -22.64
N LEU A 16 -5.24 -0.35 -23.64
CA LEU A 16 -6.62 -0.60 -24.08
C LEU A 16 -6.78 -1.99 -24.72
N ASP A 17 -5.77 -2.44 -25.47
CA ASP A 17 -5.74 -3.74 -26.14
C ASP A 17 -5.40 -4.90 -25.20
N SER A 18 -5.07 -4.59 -23.93
CA SER A 18 -4.75 -5.60 -22.93
C SER A 18 -5.96 -6.48 -22.61
N PHE A 19 -5.73 -7.75 -22.31
CA PHE A 19 -6.75 -8.74 -21.94
C PHE A 19 -7.71 -8.27 -20.83
N ILE A 20 -7.22 -7.44 -19.90
CA ILE A 20 -8.01 -6.78 -18.87
C ILE A 20 -7.63 -5.30 -18.86
N TYR A 21 -8.59 -4.45 -19.14
CA TYR A 21 -8.49 -3.01 -18.97
C TYR A 21 -9.67 -2.51 -18.14
N VAL A 22 -9.36 -1.68 -17.12
CA VAL A 22 -10.38 -1.03 -16.28
C VAL A 22 -10.35 0.46 -16.55
N ASP A 23 -11.48 0.99 -17.02
CA ASP A 23 -11.61 2.39 -17.44
C ASP A 23 -11.56 3.37 -16.28
N LYS A 24 -10.44 4.07 -16.14
CA LYS A 24 -10.17 5.14 -15.19
C LYS A 24 -10.27 6.56 -15.81
N SER A 25 -10.77 6.66 -17.02
CA SER A 25 -10.89 7.92 -17.75
C SER A 25 -11.73 9.01 -17.06
N PRO A 26 -12.66 8.72 -16.11
CA PRO A 26 -13.33 9.78 -15.35
C PRO A 26 -12.38 10.68 -14.55
N LEU A 27 -11.16 10.25 -14.24
CA LEU A 27 -10.11 11.11 -13.69
C LEU A 27 -9.87 12.36 -14.54
N ILE A 28 -9.92 12.22 -15.85
CA ILE A 28 -9.73 13.33 -16.81
C ILE A 28 -10.74 14.44 -16.58
N GLU A 29 -11.98 14.11 -16.22
CA GLU A 29 -13.01 15.14 -15.95
C GLU A 29 -12.65 16.01 -14.73
N ILE A 30 -12.07 15.40 -13.70
CA ILE A 30 -11.61 16.13 -12.50
C ILE A 30 -10.47 17.08 -12.88
N LEU A 31 -9.48 16.57 -13.61
CA LEU A 31 -8.34 17.35 -14.06
C LEU A 31 -8.74 18.48 -15.02
N ASN A 32 -9.69 18.22 -15.91
CA ASN A 32 -10.20 19.23 -16.86
C ASN A 32 -10.79 20.47 -16.16
N LYS A 33 -11.41 20.30 -14.97
CA LYS A 33 -11.95 21.41 -14.16
C LYS A 33 -10.85 22.32 -13.62
N CYS A 34 -9.64 21.81 -13.48
CA CYS A 34 -8.51 22.51 -12.89
C CYS A 34 -7.54 23.12 -13.93
N ILE A 35 -7.76 22.86 -15.23
CA ILE A 35 -6.92 23.40 -16.30
C ILE A 35 -6.89 24.93 -16.27
N LYS A 36 -5.69 25.53 -16.27
CA LYS A 36 -5.43 26.96 -16.20
C LYS A 36 -5.97 27.65 -14.92
N THR A 37 -6.20 26.88 -13.85
CA THR A 37 -6.56 27.42 -12.53
C THR A 37 -5.35 27.38 -11.58
N LYS A 38 -5.51 27.90 -10.36
CA LYS A 38 -4.48 27.75 -9.33
C LYS A 38 -4.33 26.31 -8.83
N GLN A 39 -5.37 25.47 -9.00
CA GLN A 39 -5.39 24.05 -8.63
C GLN A 39 -4.82 23.12 -9.72
N LYS A 40 -4.10 23.63 -10.70
CA LYS A 40 -3.56 22.89 -11.86
C LYS A 40 -2.40 21.92 -11.56
N TYR A 41 -1.94 21.83 -10.32
CA TYR A 41 -0.77 21.04 -9.93
C TYR A 41 -1.19 19.84 -9.07
N PHE A 42 -0.93 18.63 -9.56
CA PHE A 42 -1.32 17.37 -8.93
C PHE A 42 -0.12 16.45 -8.73
N CYS A 43 0.04 15.90 -7.53
CA CYS A 43 1.01 14.86 -7.24
C CYS A 43 0.29 13.67 -6.61
N LEU A 44 0.22 12.55 -7.33
CA LEU A 44 -0.44 11.33 -6.88
C LEU A 44 0.58 10.26 -6.51
N SER A 45 0.63 9.93 -5.22
CA SER A 45 1.56 8.93 -4.68
C SER A 45 0.80 7.66 -4.30
N ARG A 46 1.22 6.53 -4.90
CA ARG A 46 0.64 5.19 -4.68
C ARG A 46 1.74 4.13 -4.72
N PRO A 47 1.54 2.98 -4.10
CA PRO A 47 2.46 1.86 -4.19
C PRO A 47 2.77 1.46 -5.63
N ARG A 48 3.80 0.65 -5.82
CA ARG A 48 4.11 0.09 -7.13
C ARG A 48 2.93 -0.73 -7.66
N ARG A 49 2.74 -0.74 -8.99
CA ARG A 49 1.75 -1.57 -9.71
C ARG A 49 0.28 -1.23 -9.47
N PHE A 50 0.00 -0.05 -8.93
CA PHE A 50 -1.36 0.49 -8.78
C PHE A 50 -1.91 1.16 -10.05
N GLY A 51 -1.20 1.12 -11.18
CA GLY A 51 -1.67 1.67 -12.45
C GLY A 51 -1.24 3.12 -12.73
N LYS A 52 -0.30 3.70 -11.96
CA LYS A 52 0.19 5.09 -12.11
C LYS A 52 0.66 5.40 -13.53
N SER A 53 1.53 4.56 -14.10
CA SER A 53 2.09 4.78 -15.43
C SER A 53 1.04 4.65 -16.54
N VAL A 54 0.07 3.73 -16.39
CA VAL A 54 -1.07 3.61 -17.32
C VAL A 54 -1.91 4.89 -17.29
N THR A 55 -2.16 5.44 -16.10
CA THR A 55 -2.84 6.72 -15.96
C THR A 55 -2.05 7.87 -16.58
N ALA A 56 -0.74 7.93 -16.36
CA ALA A 56 0.12 8.94 -16.99
C ALA A 56 0.11 8.86 -18.52
N GLN A 57 0.14 7.65 -19.09
CA GLN A 57 0.04 7.40 -20.54
C GLN A 57 -1.34 7.79 -21.09
N MET A 58 -2.43 7.48 -20.37
CA MET A 58 -3.78 7.91 -20.70
C MET A 58 -3.88 9.43 -20.79
N LEU A 59 -3.37 10.15 -19.81
CA LEU A 59 -3.37 11.61 -19.78
C LEU A 59 -2.50 12.20 -20.91
N CYS A 60 -1.34 11.60 -21.17
CA CYS A 60 -0.47 11.99 -22.28
C CYS A 60 -1.22 11.88 -23.61
N SER A 61 -1.85 10.74 -23.88
CA SER A 61 -2.61 10.52 -25.11
C SER A 61 -3.82 11.45 -25.23
N TYR A 62 -4.52 11.71 -24.13
CA TYR A 62 -5.71 12.56 -24.14
C TYR A 62 -5.41 14.04 -24.44
N TYR A 63 -4.39 14.60 -23.77
CA TYR A 63 -4.09 16.03 -23.87
C TYR A 63 -3.23 16.40 -25.08
N SER A 64 -2.42 15.44 -25.61
CA SER A 64 -1.44 15.71 -26.66
C SER A 64 -2.10 16.14 -27.98
N ARG A 65 -1.63 17.28 -28.52
CA ARG A 65 -2.08 17.80 -29.81
C ARG A 65 -1.36 17.19 -31.04
N GLY A 66 -0.40 16.30 -30.81
CA GLY A 66 0.41 15.73 -31.88
C GLY A 66 -0.38 14.88 -32.86
N GLU A 67 -1.31 14.06 -32.35
CA GLU A 67 -2.11 13.13 -33.11
C GLU A 67 -3.55 13.10 -32.60
N ASP A 68 -4.50 12.80 -33.47
CA ASP A 68 -5.88 12.55 -33.05
C ASP A 68 -5.99 11.23 -32.29
N SER A 69 -6.32 11.31 -31.02
CA SER A 69 -6.52 10.16 -30.11
C SER A 69 -8.01 9.87 -29.83
N SER A 70 -8.94 10.50 -30.52
CA SER A 70 -10.37 10.36 -30.25
C SER A 70 -10.84 8.89 -30.25
N SER A 71 -10.31 8.07 -31.15
CA SER A 71 -10.63 6.64 -31.24
C SER A 71 -10.31 5.86 -29.97
N GLN A 72 -9.36 6.32 -29.16
CA GLN A 72 -9.01 5.70 -27.87
C GLN A 72 -9.98 6.05 -26.74
N PHE A 73 -10.68 7.18 -26.86
CA PHE A 73 -11.51 7.72 -25.79
C PHE A 73 -13.02 7.73 -26.06
N ASP A 74 -13.46 7.67 -27.33
CA ASP A 74 -14.87 7.77 -27.70
C ASP A 74 -15.75 6.66 -27.09
N SER A 75 -15.16 5.51 -26.75
CA SER A 75 -15.84 4.40 -26.06
C SER A 75 -15.72 4.44 -24.53
N LEU A 76 -14.86 5.29 -23.99
CA LEU A 76 -14.59 5.37 -22.56
C LEU A 76 -15.59 6.30 -21.84
N LYS A 77 -15.64 6.18 -20.51
CA LYS A 77 -16.56 6.96 -19.67
C LYS A 77 -16.40 8.47 -19.83
N ILE A 78 -15.17 8.96 -20.08
CA ILE A 78 -14.88 10.39 -20.29
C ILE A 78 -15.62 10.96 -21.51
N ALA A 79 -15.93 10.16 -22.52
CA ALA A 79 -16.66 10.61 -23.71
C ALA A 79 -18.05 11.21 -23.38
N LYS A 80 -18.61 10.83 -22.22
CA LYS A 80 -19.90 11.36 -21.72
C LYS A 80 -19.76 12.71 -21.01
N SER A 81 -18.53 13.15 -20.68
CA SER A 81 -18.30 14.41 -20.01
C SER A 81 -18.45 15.61 -20.95
N PRO A 82 -19.13 16.69 -20.53
CA PRO A 82 -19.19 17.94 -21.31
C PRO A 82 -17.80 18.53 -21.61
N SER A 83 -16.80 18.22 -20.79
CA SER A 83 -15.44 18.71 -20.96
C SER A 83 -14.62 17.91 -21.97
N TYR A 84 -15.09 16.74 -22.42
CA TYR A 84 -14.34 15.80 -23.25
C TYR A 84 -13.74 16.46 -24.49
N LYS A 85 -14.57 16.91 -25.43
CA LYS A 85 -14.09 17.48 -26.69
C LYS A 85 -13.36 18.82 -26.52
N LYS A 86 -13.59 19.53 -25.40
CA LYS A 86 -12.97 20.83 -25.14
C LYS A 86 -11.46 20.71 -24.90
N HIS A 87 -11.02 19.62 -24.33
CA HIS A 87 -9.64 19.44 -23.89
C HIS A 87 -8.90 18.33 -24.63
N LEU A 88 -9.60 17.46 -25.38
CA LEU A 88 -9.00 16.39 -26.17
C LEU A 88 -8.06 16.97 -27.25
N ASN A 89 -6.81 16.57 -27.23
CA ASN A 89 -5.76 16.94 -28.22
C ASN A 89 -5.53 18.47 -28.33
N GLN A 90 -5.59 19.22 -27.21
CA GLN A 90 -5.52 20.68 -27.25
C GLN A 90 -4.20 21.27 -26.76
N TYR A 91 -3.30 20.48 -26.19
CA TYR A 91 -2.14 20.99 -25.46
C TYR A 91 -0.81 20.46 -26.01
N ASN A 92 0.24 21.24 -25.78
CA ASN A 92 1.60 20.70 -25.86
C ASN A 92 1.81 19.83 -24.62
N VAL A 93 2.03 18.53 -24.77
CA VAL A 93 2.28 17.63 -23.65
C VAL A 93 3.77 17.32 -23.56
N ILE A 94 4.36 17.53 -22.39
CA ILE A 94 5.69 17.04 -22.07
C ILE A 94 5.56 15.88 -21.10
N PHE A 95 5.97 14.68 -21.55
CA PHE A 95 5.97 13.46 -20.76
C PHE A 95 7.40 13.07 -20.40
N ILE A 96 7.68 12.96 -19.09
CA ILE A 96 8.99 12.56 -18.58
C ILE A 96 8.82 11.37 -17.63
N ASN A 97 9.53 10.27 -17.90
CA ASN A 97 9.67 9.17 -16.93
C ASN A 97 11.02 9.30 -16.24
N MET A 98 11.01 9.76 -14.98
CA MET A 98 12.23 10.05 -14.24
C MET A 98 13.10 8.81 -13.99
N SER A 99 12.50 7.64 -13.87
CA SER A 99 13.25 6.40 -13.69
C SER A 99 14.09 6.07 -14.92
N LEU A 100 13.51 6.20 -16.11
CA LEU A 100 14.24 5.98 -17.37
C LEU A 100 15.36 6.99 -17.57
N GLU A 101 15.09 8.26 -17.29
CA GLU A 101 16.08 9.33 -17.49
C GLU A 101 17.25 9.21 -16.49
N PHE A 102 16.96 8.90 -15.23
CA PHE A 102 17.97 8.71 -14.21
C PHE A 102 18.87 7.50 -14.48
N ASN A 103 18.26 6.37 -14.89
CA ASN A 103 19.02 5.18 -15.30
C ASN A 103 19.87 5.45 -16.55
N SER A 104 19.33 6.19 -17.54
CA SER A 104 20.07 6.55 -18.76
C SER A 104 21.28 7.45 -18.47
N ALA A 105 21.19 8.30 -17.46
CA ALA A 105 22.28 9.13 -16.96
C ALA A 105 23.21 8.40 -15.96
N ARG A 106 23.09 7.08 -15.84
CA ARG A 106 23.89 6.27 -14.91
C ARG A 106 23.84 6.77 -13.46
N HIS A 107 22.67 7.22 -13.04
CA HIS A 107 22.39 7.76 -11.71
C HIS A 107 23.12 9.09 -11.40
N ASP A 108 23.51 9.84 -12.42
CA ASP A 108 24.05 11.20 -12.27
C ASP A 108 22.94 12.23 -12.51
N VAL A 109 22.58 12.96 -11.45
CA VAL A 109 21.50 13.96 -11.48
C VAL A 109 21.83 15.14 -12.39
N ASN A 110 23.09 15.61 -12.39
CA ASN A 110 23.51 16.73 -13.25
C ASN A 110 23.44 16.35 -14.73
N GLN A 111 23.93 15.15 -15.06
CA GLN A 111 23.87 14.62 -16.42
C GLN A 111 22.42 14.40 -16.86
N MET A 112 21.56 13.89 -15.97
CA MET A 112 20.13 13.70 -16.25
C MET A 112 19.47 15.04 -16.58
N ILE A 113 19.59 16.05 -15.72
CA ILE A 113 19.01 17.38 -15.92
C ILE A 113 19.47 18.00 -17.24
N SER A 114 20.77 17.96 -17.51
CA SER A 114 21.35 18.51 -18.75
C SER A 114 20.83 17.76 -19.99
N SER A 115 20.80 16.44 -19.96
CA SER A 115 20.35 15.60 -21.07
C SER A 115 18.85 15.77 -21.35
N VAL A 116 18.01 15.80 -20.32
CA VAL A 116 16.55 16.01 -20.46
C VAL A 116 16.29 17.42 -21.00
N THR A 117 16.92 18.44 -20.43
CA THR A 117 16.77 19.84 -20.88
C THR A 117 17.15 20.00 -22.34
N SER A 118 18.36 19.56 -22.72
CA SER A 118 18.84 19.70 -24.10
C SER A 118 17.97 18.94 -25.12
N SER A 119 17.48 17.77 -24.75
CA SER A 119 16.62 16.96 -25.61
C SER A 119 15.23 17.59 -25.81
N ILE A 120 14.59 18.08 -24.74
CA ILE A 120 13.31 18.78 -24.83
C ILE A 120 13.46 20.06 -25.67
N VAL A 121 14.50 20.86 -25.41
CA VAL A 121 14.75 22.09 -26.19
C VAL A 121 14.98 21.79 -27.67
N LYS A 122 15.69 20.70 -27.99
CA LYS A 122 15.84 20.25 -29.38
C LYS A 122 14.50 19.94 -30.03
N GLU A 123 13.63 19.18 -29.37
CA GLU A 123 12.29 18.85 -29.88
C GLU A 123 11.41 20.10 -30.02
N LEU A 124 11.52 21.07 -29.08
CA LEU A 124 10.82 22.35 -29.21
C LEU A 124 11.29 23.15 -30.42
N LYS A 125 12.60 23.19 -30.72
CA LYS A 125 13.15 23.84 -31.90
C LYS A 125 12.65 23.20 -33.20
N GLU A 126 12.57 21.87 -33.23
CA GLU A 126 12.06 21.14 -34.39
C GLU A 126 10.55 21.38 -34.60
N ALA A 127 9.76 21.43 -33.50
CA ALA A 127 8.32 21.65 -33.58
C ALA A 127 7.93 23.12 -33.82
N TYR A 128 8.79 24.08 -33.43
CA TYR A 128 8.53 25.52 -33.50
C TYR A 128 9.73 26.28 -34.11
N PRO A 129 10.06 26.04 -35.38
CA PRO A 129 11.23 26.62 -36.04
C PRO A 129 11.20 28.15 -36.14
N GLN A 130 10.00 28.76 -35.99
CA GLN A 130 9.81 30.21 -36.01
C GLN A 130 10.13 30.88 -34.66
N VAL A 131 10.39 30.12 -33.58
CA VAL A 131 10.67 30.66 -32.25
C VAL A 131 12.16 30.93 -32.10
N VAL A 132 12.49 32.10 -31.59
CA VAL A 132 13.86 32.45 -31.17
C VAL A 132 14.05 32.06 -29.72
N PHE A 133 14.99 31.16 -29.47
CA PHE A 133 15.31 30.68 -28.12
C PHE A 133 16.43 31.53 -27.53
N ASN A 134 16.09 32.28 -26.47
CA ASN A 134 17.04 33.22 -25.84
C ASN A 134 18.08 32.51 -24.94
N SER A 135 17.66 31.48 -24.19
CA SER A 135 18.50 30.71 -23.27
C SER A 135 18.19 29.23 -23.42
N PRO A 136 18.70 28.54 -24.43
CA PRO A 136 18.37 27.14 -24.70
C PRO A 136 18.95 26.14 -23.69
N ASP A 137 19.79 26.57 -22.77
CA ASP A 137 20.30 25.82 -21.63
C ASP A 137 19.35 25.82 -20.42
N LYS A 138 18.34 26.71 -20.44
CA LYS A 138 17.31 26.82 -19.40
C LYS A 138 15.95 26.41 -19.92
N LEU A 139 15.50 25.25 -19.50
CA LEU A 139 14.24 24.65 -19.98
C LEU A 139 13.04 25.59 -19.82
N TYR A 140 12.89 26.23 -18.65
CA TYR A 140 11.75 27.11 -18.38
C TYR A 140 11.72 28.35 -19.28
N GLU A 141 12.88 28.92 -19.66
CA GLU A 141 12.95 30.03 -20.63
C GLU A 141 12.57 29.57 -22.05
N ALA A 142 13.07 28.40 -22.47
CA ALA A 142 12.71 27.84 -23.77
C ALA A 142 11.19 27.52 -23.89
N LEU A 143 10.56 27.07 -22.81
CA LEU A 143 9.10 26.84 -22.77
C LEU A 143 8.32 28.14 -22.83
N ASP A 144 8.78 29.22 -22.17
CA ASP A 144 8.15 30.53 -22.23
C ASP A 144 8.30 31.18 -23.61
N ASP A 145 9.48 31.06 -24.25
CA ASP A 145 9.70 31.49 -25.62
C ASP A 145 8.69 30.84 -26.60
N VAL A 146 8.49 29.51 -26.50
CA VAL A 146 7.47 28.80 -27.31
C VAL A 146 6.06 29.26 -26.99
N PHE A 147 5.70 29.38 -25.70
CA PHE A 147 4.38 29.82 -25.29
C PHE A 147 4.08 31.25 -25.71
N SER A 148 5.06 32.13 -25.63
CA SER A 148 4.90 33.55 -26.03
C SER A 148 4.49 33.72 -27.50
N VAL A 149 4.96 32.82 -28.37
CA VAL A 149 4.68 32.81 -29.81
C VAL A 149 3.43 31.97 -30.14
N SER A 150 3.38 30.72 -29.65
CA SER A 150 2.33 29.76 -30.01
C SER A 150 0.99 30.01 -29.32
N LYS A 151 1.01 30.62 -28.14
CA LYS A 151 -0.14 30.78 -27.23
C LYS A 151 -0.77 29.44 -26.79
N VAL A 152 -0.15 28.31 -27.12
CA VAL A 152 -0.58 26.98 -26.71
C VAL A 152 0.16 26.59 -25.44
N PRO A 153 -0.53 26.43 -24.31
CA PRO A 153 0.12 26.09 -23.05
C PRO A 153 0.48 24.63 -22.98
N PHE A 154 1.30 24.29 -21.98
CA PHE A 154 1.81 22.96 -21.76
C PHE A 154 1.03 22.20 -20.70
N VAL A 155 0.86 20.90 -20.91
CA VAL A 155 0.51 19.91 -19.90
C VAL A 155 1.76 19.09 -19.62
N PHE A 156 2.18 19.08 -18.35
CA PHE A 156 3.30 18.27 -17.90
C PHE A 156 2.81 16.99 -17.25
N ILE A 157 3.42 15.87 -17.63
CA ILE A 157 3.19 14.56 -17.03
C ILE A 157 4.56 14.00 -16.64
N VAL A 158 4.79 13.87 -15.33
CA VAL A 158 6.05 13.38 -14.77
C VAL A 158 5.78 12.08 -14.02
N ASP A 159 6.21 10.97 -14.61
CA ASP A 159 6.06 9.65 -14.00
C ASP A 159 7.29 9.29 -13.17
N GLU A 160 7.08 8.70 -12.01
CA GLU A 160 8.11 8.32 -11.02
C GLU A 160 9.01 9.50 -10.58
N TRP A 161 8.39 10.67 -10.31
CA TRP A 161 9.09 11.90 -9.92
C TRP A 161 10.05 11.70 -8.73
N ASP A 162 9.71 10.78 -7.83
CA ASP A 162 10.43 10.48 -6.58
C ASP A 162 11.58 9.46 -6.75
N ARG A 163 11.88 9.02 -7.99
CA ARG A 163 12.89 7.98 -8.25
C ARG A 163 14.26 8.32 -7.63
N ILE A 164 14.68 9.55 -7.75
CA ILE A 164 15.96 10.02 -7.23
C ILE A 164 15.98 10.01 -5.70
N MET A 165 14.86 10.36 -5.07
CA MET A 165 14.72 10.36 -3.61
C MET A 165 14.75 8.96 -3.00
N ARG A 166 14.41 7.93 -3.78
CA ARG A 166 14.44 6.53 -3.36
C ARG A 166 15.81 5.88 -3.52
N GLU A 167 16.78 6.60 -4.09
CA GLU A 167 18.15 6.12 -4.23
C GLU A 167 18.95 6.42 -2.96
N LYS A 168 19.48 5.38 -2.31
CA LYS A 168 20.20 5.50 -1.04
C LYS A 168 21.55 6.26 -1.13
N ASN A 169 22.14 6.28 -2.31
CA ASN A 169 23.48 6.83 -2.53
C ASN A 169 23.47 8.29 -2.96
N GLU A 170 22.26 8.90 -3.11
CA GLU A 170 22.17 10.30 -3.51
C GLU A 170 22.49 11.24 -2.34
N ASP A 171 23.39 12.17 -2.59
CA ASP A 171 23.73 13.19 -1.62
C ASP A 171 22.67 14.31 -1.55
N ALA A 172 22.67 15.06 -0.45
CA ALA A 172 21.71 16.14 -0.24
C ALA A 172 21.84 17.26 -1.30
N GLN A 173 23.00 17.43 -1.93
CA GLN A 173 23.22 18.44 -2.95
C GLN A 173 22.57 18.04 -4.28
N SER A 174 22.70 16.79 -4.70
CA SER A 174 22.02 16.23 -5.89
C SER A 174 20.51 16.30 -5.75
N LEU A 175 19.96 15.93 -4.59
CA LEU A 175 18.53 16.06 -4.30
C LEU A 175 18.06 17.52 -4.36
N LYS A 176 18.83 18.45 -3.79
CA LYS A 176 18.52 19.87 -3.84
C LYS A 176 18.50 20.40 -5.28
N LEU A 177 19.51 20.05 -6.07
CA LEU A 177 19.59 20.45 -7.47
C LEU A 177 18.39 19.96 -8.30
N TYR A 178 17.98 18.70 -8.08
CA TYR A 178 16.81 18.14 -8.73
C TYR A 178 15.53 18.89 -8.38
N LEU A 179 15.33 19.19 -7.10
CA LEU A 179 14.17 19.95 -6.64
C LEU A 179 14.15 21.38 -7.16
N GLU A 180 15.31 22.05 -7.20
CA GLU A 180 15.46 23.40 -7.77
C GLU A 180 15.16 23.41 -9.29
N TRP A 181 15.57 22.35 -10.02
CA TRP A 181 15.23 22.19 -11.42
C TRP A 181 13.72 22.05 -11.65
N LEU A 182 13.04 21.20 -10.85
CA LEU A 182 11.59 21.06 -10.90
C LEU A 182 10.88 22.37 -10.49
N GLU A 183 11.37 23.06 -9.45
CA GLU A 183 10.81 24.35 -9.02
C GLU A 183 10.88 25.37 -10.15
N GLY A 184 12.01 25.45 -10.86
CA GLY A 184 12.17 26.35 -12.02
C GLY A 184 11.20 26.07 -13.16
N ILE A 185 10.86 24.80 -13.40
CA ILE A 185 9.89 24.41 -14.44
C ILE A 185 8.45 24.75 -14.03
N PHE A 186 8.10 24.60 -12.74
CA PHE A 186 6.69 24.61 -12.33
C PHE A 186 6.25 25.89 -11.61
N LYS A 187 7.13 26.52 -10.82
CA LYS A 187 6.71 27.61 -9.95
C LYS A 187 6.47 28.89 -10.73
N ASP A 188 5.29 29.48 -10.52
CA ASP A 188 4.88 30.76 -11.08
C ASP A 188 4.93 30.87 -12.62
N GLN A 189 4.86 29.73 -13.32
CA GLN A 189 4.96 29.68 -14.78
C GLN A 189 3.62 29.86 -15.48
N SER A 190 3.57 30.81 -16.42
CA SER A 190 2.37 31.16 -17.20
C SER A 190 2.03 30.13 -18.29
N TYR A 191 3.04 29.41 -18.79
CA TYR A 191 2.90 28.43 -19.87
C TYR A 191 2.24 27.12 -19.42
N ILE A 192 2.03 26.89 -18.12
CA ILE A 192 1.46 25.63 -17.62
C ILE A 192 -0.06 25.67 -17.60
N ALA A 193 -0.68 24.74 -18.33
CA ALA A 193 -2.12 24.46 -18.25
C ALA A 193 -2.45 23.47 -17.13
N LEU A 194 -1.65 22.42 -16.97
CA LEU A 194 -1.79 21.36 -15.98
C LEU A 194 -0.42 20.72 -15.73
N ALA A 195 -0.12 20.35 -14.50
CA ALA A 195 1.02 19.51 -14.16
C ALA A 195 0.53 18.32 -13.32
N TYR A 196 0.85 17.11 -13.77
CA TYR A 196 0.49 15.86 -13.13
C TYR A 196 1.75 15.04 -12.88
N MET A 197 2.06 14.81 -11.61
CA MET A 197 3.19 13.97 -11.20
C MET A 197 2.70 12.68 -10.56
N THR A 198 3.39 11.58 -10.82
CA THR A 198 3.16 10.33 -10.11
C THR A 198 4.42 9.83 -9.44
N GLY A 199 4.26 9.22 -8.27
CA GLY A 199 5.34 8.63 -7.50
C GLY A 199 4.85 7.58 -6.51
N ILE A 200 5.75 7.12 -5.67
CA ILE A 200 5.45 6.27 -4.51
C ILE A 200 5.42 7.15 -3.26
N LEU A 201 6.45 7.97 -3.10
CA LEU A 201 6.62 8.83 -1.93
C LEU A 201 5.91 10.17 -2.10
N PRO A 202 5.40 10.76 -1.01
CA PRO A 202 4.86 12.10 -1.00
C PRO A 202 5.94 13.15 -1.27
N ILE A 203 5.56 14.40 -1.56
CA ILE A 203 6.50 15.50 -1.74
C ILE A 203 7.17 15.81 -0.41
N LYS A 204 8.51 15.84 -0.41
CA LYS A 204 9.27 16.16 0.78
C LYS A 204 9.15 17.64 1.16
N LYS A 205 8.88 17.90 2.43
CA LYS A 205 8.97 19.23 3.03
C LYS A 205 10.39 19.45 3.56
N TYR A 206 11.22 20.17 2.79
CA TYR A 206 12.54 20.60 3.26
C TYR A 206 12.41 21.84 4.17
N GLY A 207 12.72 21.68 5.45
CA GLY A 207 12.66 22.79 6.41
C GLY A 207 11.27 23.45 6.44
N ASN A 208 11.24 24.77 6.49
CA ASN A 208 9.99 25.56 6.50
C ASN A 208 9.45 25.88 5.09
N GLN A 209 10.14 25.48 4.01
CA GLN A 209 9.73 25.75 2.63
C GLN A 209 9.97 24.51 1.75
N SER A 210 8.89 24.00 1.14
CA SER A 210 8.97 22.96 0.12
C SER A 210 9.18 23.61 -1.26
N ALA A 211 10.16 23.16 -2.03
CA ALA A 211 10.37 23.61 -3.40
C ALA A 211 9.17 23.38 -4.32
N LEU A 212 8.35 22.36 -4.02
CA LEU A 212 7.18 21.96 -4.80
C LEU A 212 5.85 22.22 -4.06
N ASN A 213 5.79 23.26 -3.24
CA ASN A 213 4.62 23.61 -2.42
C ASN A 213 3.36 23.99 -3.22
N MET A 214 3.50 24.24 -4.54
CA MET A 214 2.38 24.50 -5.43
C MET A 214 1.57 23.25 -5.76
N PHE A 215 2.12 22.04 -5.59
CA PHE A 215 1.42 20.80 -5.87
C PHE A 215 0.44 20.41 -4.76
N ASN A 216 -0.79 20.10 -5.16
CA ASN A 216 -1.74 19.39 -4.32
C ASN A 216 -1.35 17.92 -4.30
N GLU A 217 -1.21 17.39 -3.10
CA GLU A 217 -0.67 16.06 -2.88
C GLU A 217 -1.78 15.09 -2.47
N PHE A 218 -1.80 13.92 -3.12
CA PHE A 218 -2.78 12.85 -2.90
C PHE A 218 -2.04 11.53 -2.67
N SER A 219 -1.82 11.21 -1.39
CA SER A 219 -0.98 10.08 -0.98
C SER A 219 -1.77 8.91 -0.40
N MET A 220 -1.08 7.90 0.13
CA MET A 220 -1.73 6.78 0.84
C MET A 220 -2.33 7.20 2.18
N THR A 221 -1.88 8.31 2.75
CA THR A 221 -2.39 8.85 4.02
C THR A 221 -3.48 9.90 3.83
N ASP A 222 -3.57 10.48 2.63
CA ASP A 222 -4.57 11.49 2.27
C ASP A 222 -4.86 11.44 0.75
N PRO A 223 -5.72 10.51 0.29
CA PRO A 223 -6.00 10.33 -1.14
C PRO A 223 -7.10 11.22 -1.69
N ASP A 224 -7.93 11.83 -0.82
CA ASP A 224 -9.11 12.61 -1.18
C ASP A 224 -9.93 11.93 -2.32
N ASN A 225 -10.56 12.68 -3.18
CA ASN A 225 -11.39 12.20 -4.29
C ASN A 225 -10.64 11.43 -5.39
N PHE A 226 -9.30 11.27 -5.29
CA PHE A 226 -8.48 10.48 -6.21
C PHE A 226 -8.37 9.00 -5.83
N ALA A 227 -8.89 8.59 -4.67
CA ALA A 227 -8.83 7.21 -4.19
C ALA A 227 -9.31 6.17 -5.23
N PRO A 228 -10.45 6.36 -5.96
CA PRO A 228 -10.96 5.33 -6.86
C PRO A 228 -10.23 5.22 -8.20
N PHE A 229 -9.32 6.16 -8.52
CA PHE A 229 -8.73 6.25 -9.86
C PHE A 229 -7.40 5.52 -9.99
N ILE A 230 -6.70 5.28 -8.89
CA ILE A 230 -5.43 4.54 -8.89
C ILE A 230 -5.55 3.35 -7.94
N GLY A 231 -5.58 2.15 -8.51
CA GLY A 231 -6.02 0.91 -7.91
C GLY A 231 -7.36 0.46 -8.50
N PHE A 232 -7.82 -0.74 -8.18
CA PHE A 232 -9.14 -1.23 -8.56
C PHE A 232 -10.10 -1.14 -7.38
N THR A 233 -11.30 -0.63 -7.62
CA THR A 233 -12.38 -0.61 -6.63
C THR A 233 -13.04 -1.98 -6.51
N GLU A 234 -13.75 -2.22 -5.41
CA GLU A 234 -14.49 -3.47 -5.19
C GLU A 234 -15.45 -3.80 -6.33
N ARG A 235 -16.21 -2.81 -6.81
CA ARG A 235 -17.16 -3.00 -7.91
C ARG A 235 -16.48 -3.44 -9.21
N GLU A 236 -15.32 -2.88 -9.51
CA GLU A 236 -14.53 -3.25 -10.69
C GLU A 236 -14.01 -4.67 -10.55
N VAL A 237 -13.47 -5.03 -9.38
CA VAL A 237 -12.97 -6.38 -9.12
C VAL A 237 -14.10 -7.41 -9.11
N GLN A 238 -15.25 -7.09 -8.54
CA GLN A 238 -16.42 -7.97 -8.56
C GLN A 238 -16.91 -8.22 -10.00
N SER A 239 -16.91 -7.16 -10.84
CA SER A 239 -17.25 -7.31 -12.27
C SER A 239 -16.28 -8.23 -12.98
N LEU A 240 -14.97 -8.06 -12.74
CA LEU A 240 -13.93 -8.92 -13.31
C LEU A 240 -14.07 -10.37 -12.82
N CYS A 241 -14.33 -10.58 -11.53
CA CYS A 241 -14.55 -11.93 -10.99
C CYS A 241 -15.74 -12.64 -11.65
N ASN A 242 -16.84 -11.92 -11.87
CA ASN A 242 -18.03 -12.46 -12.56
C ASN A 242 -17.71 -12.81 -14.04
N GLU A 243 -17.06 -11.90 -14.76
CA GLU A 243 -16.69 -12.07 -16.17
C GLU A 243 -15.73 -13.26 -16.35
N PHE A 244 -14.70 -13.32 -15.53
CA PHE A 244 -13.64 -14.31 -15.65
C PHE A 244 -13.85 -15.57 -14.77
N LYS A 245 -15.00 -15.69 -14.09
CA LYS A 245 -15.36 -16.82 -13.20
C LYS A 245 -14.32 -17.11 -12.12
N MET A 246 -13.90 -16.06 -11.41
CA MET A 246 -13.02 -16.14 -10.24
C MET A 246 -13.83 -16.05 -8.95
N ASN A 247 -13.35 -16.68 -7.89
CA ASN A 247 -13.98 -16.58 -6.58
C ASN A 247 -13.71 -15.19 -5.98
N PHE A 248 -14.76 -14.39 -5.78
CA PHE A 248 -14.64 -13.03 -5.27
C PHE A 248 -14.12 -12.97 -3.82
N ASN A 249 -14.59 -13.87 -2.94
CA ASN A 249 -14.15 -13.89 -1.54
C ASN A 249 -12.65 -14.18 -1.42
N GLN A 250 -12.12 -15.09 -2.26
CA GLN A 250 -10.68 -15.33 -2.31
C GLN A 250 -9.93 -14.14 -2.91
N MET A 251 -10.49 -13.48 -3.93
CA MET A 251 -9.91 -12.27 -4.51
C MET A 251 -9.79 -11.16 -3.46
N GLN A 252 -10.80 -10.98 -2.63
CA GLN A 252 -10.82 -10.05 -1.52
C GLN A 252 -9.76 -10.42 -0.48
N GLN A 253 -9.74 -11.66 -0.02
CA GLN A 253 -8.75 -12.13 0.96
C GLN A 253 -7.30 -11.89 0.51
N TRP A 254 -7.02 -12.09 -0.77
CA TRP A 254 -5.67 -12.04 -1.30
C TRP A 254 -5.18 -10.65 -1.70
N TYR A 255 -6.07 -9.74 -2.15
CA TYR A 255 -5.61 -8.52 -2.83
C TYR A 255 -6.31 -7.23 -2.41
N ASP A 256 -7.31 -7.30 -1.54
CA ASP A 256 -7.96 -6.14 -0.93
C ASP A 256 -7.14 -5.56 0.23
N GLY A 257 -7.72 -4.64 0.96
CA GLY A 257 -7.25 -4.18 2.27
C GLY A 257 -6.71 -2.76 2.33
N TYR A 258 -6.69 -2.05 1.19
CA TYR A 258 -6.41 -0.61 1.22
C TYR A 258 -7.74 0.14 1.30
N SER A 259 -7.97 0.81 2.42
CA SER A 259 -9.23 1.49 2.71
C SER A 259 -9.02 2.99 2.87
N PHE A 260 -9.94 3.74 2.30
CA PHE A 260 -9.99 5.19 2.43
C PHE A 260 -11.41 5.58 2.82
N THR A 261 -11.61 6.75 3.46
CA THR A 261 -12.89 7.18 4.02
C THR A 261 -14.08 7.00 3.06
N ASP A 262 -13.90 7.39 1.79
CA ASP A 262 -14.97 7.34 0.79
C ASP A 262 -14.91 6.09 -0.10
N VAL A 263 -13.84 5.30 -0.02
CA VAL A 263 -13.62 4.11 -0.84
C VAL A 263 -13.02 3.01 0.03
N PRO A 264 -13.86 2.18 0.67
CA PRO A 264 -13.42 1.22 1.69
C PRO A 264 -12.58 0.07 1.16
N HIS A 265 -12.60 -0.19 -0.16
CA HIS A 265 -11.96 -1.35 -0.77
C HIS A 265 -11.22 -0.97 -2.03
N ILE A 266 -9.89 -0.99 -1.96
CA ILE A 266 -8.98 -0.81 -3.10
C ILE A 266 -8.04 -2.00 -3.19
N TYR A 267 -7.94 -2.55 -4.39
CA TYR A 267 -7.15 -3.72 -4.73
C TYR A 267 -5.93 -3.35 -5.57
N ASN A 268 -4.85 -4.13 -5.44
CA ASN A 268 -3.71 -4.00 -6.34
C ASN A 268 -4.06 -4.53 -7.74
N PRO A 269 -4.08 -3.67 -8.79
CA PRO A 269 -4.44 -4.07 -10.14
C PRO A 269 -3.59 -5.20 -10.71
N ASN A 270 -2.27 -5.15 -10.50
CA ASN A 270 -1.36 -6.16 -11.04
C ASN A 270 -1.64 -7.55 -10.47
N SER A 271 -1.91 -7.65 -9.17
CA SER A 271 -2.18 -8.92 -8.51
C SER A 271 -3.52 -9.49 -8.94
N VAL A 272 -4.55 -8.64 -9.04
CA VAL A 272 -5.87 -9.02 -9.59
C VAL A 272 -5.75 -9.53 -11.02
N VAL A 273 -5.10 -8.77 -11.92
CA VAL A 273 -4.93 -9.16 -13.33
C VAL A 273 -4.14 -10.45 -13.47
N LYS A 274 -3.06 -10.62 -12.71
CA LYS A 274 -2.25 -11.85 -12.75
C LYS A 274 -2.99 -13.07 -12.23
N SER A 275 -3.76 -12.93 -11.15
CA SER A 275 -4.56 -14.03 -10.61
C SER A 275 -5.62 -14.49 -11.60
N ILE A 276 -6.29 -13.56 -12.27
CA ILE A 276 -7.28 -13.86 -13.32
C ILE A 276 -6.60 -14.55 -14.50
N SER A 277 -5.50 -14.00 -15.01
CA SER A 277 -4.78 -14.55 -16.16
C SER A 277 -4.23 -15.96 -15.91
N ARG A 278 -3.82 -16.25 -14.66
CA ARG A 278 -3.27 -17.55 -14.27
C ARG A 278 -4.30 -18.50 -13.66
N LYS A 279 -5.53 -18.03 -13.45
CA LYS A 279 -6.60 -18.79 -12.76
C LYS A 279 -6.16 -19.32 -11.40
N ARG A 280 -5.31 -18.57 -10.69
CA ARG A 280 -4.71 -19.00 -9.42
C ARG A 280 -4.51 -17.79 -8.50
N PHE A 281 -4.82 -17.95 -7.22
CA PHE A 281 -4.46 -17.02 -6.15
C PHE A 281 -3.04 -17.32 -5.65
N GLY A 282 -2.31 -16.29 -5.22
CA GLY A 282 -0.95 -16.39 -4.73
C GLY A 282 -0.26 -15.03 -4.69
N SER A 283 0.97 -14.94 -4.19
CA SER A 283 1.73 -13.70 -4.22
C SER A 283 2.22 -13.38 -5.63
N TYR A 284 1.82 -12.23 -6.12
CA TYR A 284 2.31 -11.56 -7.33
C TYR A 284 3.02 -10.26 -7.00
N TRP A 285 3.14 -9.97 -5.71
CA TRP A 285 3.98 -8.91 -5.18
C TRP A 285 5.43 -9.31 -5.42
N THR A 286 6.13 -8.60 -6.27
CA THR A 286 7.52 -8.95 -6.54
C THR A 286 8.42 -8.30 -5.51
N LYS A 287 9.38 -9.08 -5.01
CA LYS A 287 10.53 -8.55 -4.26
C LYS A 287 11.17 -7.45 -5.11
N THR A 288 11.22 -6.25 -4.60
CA THR A 288 11.83 -5.09 -5.27
C THR A 288 13.03 -4.65 -4.43
N GLU A 289 13.94 -3.89 -5.01
CA GLU A 289 15.07 -3.23 -4.30
C GLU A 289 14.63 -2.57 -2.99
N THR A 290 13.39 -2.10 -2.95
CA THR A 290 12.78 -1.48 -1.77
C THR A 290 12.55 -2.49 -0.63
N PHE A 291 12.37 -3.78 -0.93
CA PHE A 291 12.19 -4.81 0.08
C PHE A 291 13.52 -5.14 0.80
N GLU A 292 14.62 -5.23 0.07
CA GLU A 292 15.95 -5.42 0.67
C GLU A 292 16.32 -4.23 1.57
N SER A 293 15.96 -3.03 1.13
CA SER A 293 16.10 -1.82 1.93
C SER A 293 15.26 -1.83 3.20
N LEU A 294 14.05 -2.40 3.12
CA LEU A 294 13.14 -2.53 4.25
C LEU A 294 13.71 -3.48 5.31
N GLN A 295 14.28 -4.58 4.89
CA GLN A 295 14.90 -5.54 5.80
C GLN A 295 16.00 -4.88 6.65
N GLU A 296 16.82 -4.00 6.06
CA GLU A 296 17.83 -3.25 6.81
C GLU A 296 17.21 -2.36 7.90
N TYR A 297 16.10 -1.64 7.60
CA TYR A 297 15.44 -0.80 8.60
C TYR A 297 14.81 -1.62 9.72
N ILE A 298 14.18 -2.75 9.38
CA ILE A 298 13.63 -3.68 10.36
C ILE A 298 14.75 -4.24 11.25
N ASP A 299 15.91 -4.53 10.66
CA ASP A 299 17.08 -5.05 11.38
C ASP A 299 17.72 -4.05 12.33
N MET A 300 17.60 -2.75 12.06
CA MET A 300 18.05 -1.69 12.98
C MET A 300 17.26 -1.69 14.29
N ASN A 301 16.07 -2.31 14.32
CA ASN A 301 15.18 -2.41 15.48
C ASN A 301 14.97 -1.08 16.23
N MET A 302 14.74 -0.03 15.47
CA MET A 302 14.51 1.30 16.06
C MET A 302 13.29 1.26 16.98
N GLU A 303 13.47 1.63 18.25
CA GLU A 303 12.38 1.79 19.24
C GLU A 303 11.41 0.59 19.34
N GLY A 304 11.89 -0.65 19.18
CA GLY A 304 11.03 -1.84 19.23
C GLY A 304 10.25 -2.12 17.93
N LEU A 305 10.73 -1.65 16.78
CA LEU A 305 10.11 -1.87 15.48
C LEU A 305 9.87 -3.37 15.20
N ARG A 306 10.76 -4.27 15.64
CA ARG A 306 10.58 -5.72 15.48
C ARG A 306 9.34 -6.23 16.19
N ASP A 307 9.09 -5.73 17.41
CA ASP A 307 7.92 -6.11 18.19
C ASP A 307 6.64 -5.67 17.47
N ASP A 308 6.64 -4.47 16.87
CA ASP A 308 5.51 -3.97 16.09
C ASP A 308 5.29 -4.82 14.82
N ILE A 309 6.37 -5.24 14.13
CA ILE A 309 6.26 -6.13 12.96
C ILE A 309 5.65 -7.48 13.34
N VAL A 310 6.05 -8.06 14.46
CA VAL A 310 5.48 -9.34 14.93
C VAL A 310 4.01 -9.18 15.29
N LYS A 311 3.62 -8.11 15.96
CA LYS A 311 2.21 -7.78 16.24
C LYS A 311 1.40 -7.69 14.95
N LEU A 312 1.93 -7.01 13.94
CA LEU A 312 1.28 -6.89 12.62
C LEU A 312 1.10 -8.26 11.95
N ILE A 313 2.11 -9.15 11.99
CA ILE A 313 2.02 -10.52 11.46
C ILE A 313 0.95 -11.31 12.23
N ALA A 314 0.90 -11.15 13.55
CA ALA A 314 -0.13 -11.75 14.39
C ALA A 314 -1.54 -11.22 14.13
N GLY A 315 -1.70 -10.21 13.27
CA GLY A 315 -2.98 -9.57 12.93
C GLY A 315 -3.42 -8.50 13.91
N GLU A 316 -2.50 -7.98 14.73
CA GLU A 316 -2.76 -6.81 15.58
C GLU A 316 -2.56 -5.51 14.82
N GLU A 317 -3.15 -4.43 15.34
CA GLU A 317 -2.99 -3.10 14.83
C GLU A 317 -1.87 -2.37 15.59
N VAL A 318 -1.11 -1.55 14.87
CA VAL A 318 -0.05 -0.72 15.45
C VAL A 318 -0.37 0.75 15.16
N VAL A 319 -0.23 1.61 16.17
CA VAL A 319 -0.47 3.05 16.00
C VAL A 319 0.78 3.74 15.49
N VAL A 320 0.65 4.45 14.37
CA VAL A 320 1.73 5.17 13.68
C VAL A 320 1.44 6.66 13.63
N ASN A 321 2.44 7.47 13.96
CA ASN A 321 2.39 8.92 13.80
C ASN A 321 3.05 9.33 12.48
N VAL A 322 2.25 9.72 11.50
CA VAL A 322 2.72 10.09 10.15
C VAL A 322 3.09 11.57 9.98
N ALA A 323 2.78 12.42 10.97
CA ALA A 323 2.92 13.88 10.85
C ALA A 323 4.36 14.37 10.64
N LYS A 324 5.34 13.60 11.13
CA LYS A 324 6.77 13.97 11.06
C LYS A 324 7.53 13.24 9.96
N PHE A 325 6.86 12.44 9.16
CA PHE A 325 7.51 11.66 8.11
C PHE A 325 8.24 12.57 7.13
N GLN A 326 9.51 12.25 6.92
CA GLN A 326 10.35 12.86 5.89
C GLN A 326 10.75 11.75 4.91
N ASN A 327 10.50 11.97 3.64
CA ASN A 327 10.68 10.95 2.61
C ASN A 327 12.12 10.81 2.09
N ASP A 328 13.11 11.29 2.83
CA ASP A 328 14.50 10.96 2.51
C ASP A 328 14.89 9.65 3.22
N MET A 329 15.34 8.68 2.43
CA MET A 329 15.76 7.38 2.93
C MET A 329 17.00 7.45 3.85
N VAL A 330 17.60 8.64 4.01
CA VAL A 330 18.85 8.85 4.78
C VAL A 330 18.57 9.33 6.22
N THR A 331 17.41 9.94 6.46
CA THR A 331 17.12 10.60 7.76
C THR A 331 16.13 9.85 8.65
N PHE A 332 15.82 8.60 8.37
CA PHE A 332 14.97 7.80 9.26
C PHE A 332 15.62 7.63 10.62
N LYS A 333 14.91 8.07 11.66
CA LYS A 333 15.39 8.07 13.04
C LYS A 333 14.48 7.32 14.00
N THR A 334 13.22 7.10 13.61
CA THR A 334 12.21 6.53 14.46
C THR A 334 11.48 5.39 13.77
N LYS A 335 10.88 4.50 14.56
CA LYS A 335 10.00 3.45 14.01
C LYS A 335 8.82 4.02 13.20
N ASN A 336 8.32 5.21 13.58
CA ASN A 336 7.23 5.85 12.84
C ASN A 336 7.65 6.22 11.41
N ASP A 337 8.91 6.59 11.18
CA ASP A 337 9.41 6.87 9.83
C ASP A 337 9.37 5.61 8.97
N VAL A 338 9.84 4.48 9.51
CA VAL A 338 9.83 3.19 8.80
C VAL A 338 8.40 2.69 8.56
N LEU A 339 7.54 2.73 9.58
CA LEU A 339 6.14 2.29 9.43
C LEU A 339 5.37 3.18 8.45
N THR A 340 5.63 4.50 8.42
CA THR A 340 5.02 5.40 7.44
C THR A 340 5.53 5.12 6.01
N LEU A 341 6.82 4.82 5.86
CA LEU A 341 7.34 4.35 4.58
C LEU A 341 6.61 3.08 4.12
N LEU A 342 6.39 2.11 5.01
CA LEU A 342 5.65 0.89 4.71
C LEU A 342 4.22 1.15 4.22
N ILE A 343 3.55 2.18 4.76
CA ILE A 343 2.23 2.61 4.26
C ILE A 343 2.36 3.08 2.80
N HIS A 344 3.31 3.97 2.49
CA HIS A 344 3.49 4.49 1.13
C HIS A 344 3.94 3.42 0.13
N LEU A 345 4.71 2.43 0.58
CA LEU A 345 5.12 1.28 -0.23
C LEU A 345 4.00 0.24 -0.42
N GLY A 346 2.92 0.31 0.38
CA GLY A 346 1.79 -0.61 0.32
C GLY A 346 1.95 -1.91 1.11
N TYR A 347 2.93 -1.97 2.00
CA TYR A 347 3.07 -3.10 2.94
C TYR A 347 2.14 -2.97 4.16
N LEU A 348 1.74 -1.75 4.50
CA LEU A 348 0.76 -1.48 5.54
C LEU A 348 -0.41 -0.68 4.97
N ALA A 349 -1.59 -0.92 5.51
CA ALA A 349 -2.79 -0.16 5.23
C ALA A 349 -3.28 0.56 6.50
N ILE A 350 -3.88 1.73 6.30
CA ILE A 350 -4.51 2.52 7.37
C ILE A 350 -5.91 1.95 7.58
N LYS A 351 -6.30 1.76 8.85
CA LYS A 351 -7.68 1.43 9.20
C LYS A 351 -8.53 2.69 9.11
N PRO A 352 -9.62 2.68 8.33
CA PRO A 352 -10.56 3.79 8.32
C PRO A 352 -11.08 4.07 9.74
N ASP A 353 -11.42 5.32 10.01
CA ASP A 353 -11.92 5.80 11.31
C ASP A 353 -10.96 5.69 12.50
N SER A 354 -9.70 5.34 12.25
CA SER A 354 -8.65 5.31 13.27
C SER A 354 -7.86 6.61 13.38
N ASP A 355 -8.31 7.70 12.78
CA ASP A 355 -7.67 9.03 12.91
C ASP A 355 -7.79 9.51 14.37
N ILE A 356 -6.78 9.17 15.14
CA ILE A 356 -6.68 9.58 16.54
C ILE A 356 -6.03 10.95 16.57
N ARG A 357 -6.83 12.01 16.37
CA ARG A 357 -6.37 13.39 16.47
C ARG A 357 -6.21 13.77 17.95
N VAL A 358 -5.02 13.60 18.47
CA VAL A 358 -4.62 14.18 19.74
C VAL A 358 -3.63 15.31 19.46
N ASP A 359 -3.95 16.52 19.85
CA ASP A 359 -3.07 17.70 19.76
C ASP A 359 -2.53 18.03 18.34
N ASN A 360 -3.38 17.99 17.30
CA ASN A 360 -3.00 18.20 15.89
C ASN A 360 -1.97 17.20 15.34
N ILE A 361 -1.77 16.05 15.97
CA ILE A 361 -0.90 14.98 15.50
C ILE A 361 -1.75 13.93 14.78
N SER A 362 -1.46 13.67 13.51
CA SER A 362 -2.11 12.61 12.74
C SER A 362 -1.55 11.25 13.16
N LYS A 363 -2.34 10.45 13.85
CA LYS A 363 -2.03 9.08 14.22
C LYS A 363 -3.05 8.15 13.59
N PHE A 364 -2.58 7.04 13.04
CA PHE A 364 -3.43 6.03 12.42
C PHE A 364 -3.12 4.66 12.98
N ALA A 365 -4.13 3.84 13.20
CA ALA A 365 -3.95 2.41 13.36
C ALA A 365 -3.67 1.80 11.98
N VAL A 366 -2.63 0.98 11.89
CA VAL A 366 -2.23 0.30 10.65
C VAL A 366 -2.23 -1.20 10.84
N HIS A 367 -2.42 -1.92 9.74
CA HIS A 367 -2.44 -3.38 9.70
C HIS A 367 -1.82 -3.88 8.37
N ILE A 368 -1.51 -5.16 8.30
CA ILE A 368 -1.14 -5.83 7.04
C ILE A 368 -2.41 -6.00 6.20
N PRO A 369 -2.46 -5.49 4.95
CA PRO A 369 -3.72 -5.37 4.20
C PRO A 369 -4.35 -6.71 3.79
N ASN A 370 -3.55 -7.71 3.43
CA ASN A 370 -4.06 -8.94 2.82
C ASN A 370 -3.04 -10.09 2.87
N GLU A 371 -3.46 -11.28 2.42
CA GLU A 371 -2.62 -12.48 2.43
C GLU A 371 -1.39 -12.37 1.54
N GLU A 372 -1.46 -11.65 0.41
CA GLU A 372 -0.30 -11.44 -0.46
C GLU A 372 0.83 -10.73 0.29
N ILE A 373 0.52 -9.65 0.98
CA ILE A 373 1.49 -8.87 1.75
C ILE A 373 1.93 -9.61 3.02
N LYS A 374 1.01 -10.35 3.63
CA LYS A 374 1.33 -11.18 4.80
C LYS A 374 2.36 -12.25 4.49
N MET A 375 2.31 -12.85 3.30
CA MET A 375 3.36 -13.76 2.83
C MET A 375 4.73 -13.08 2.73
N GLU A 376 4.78 -11.82 2.28
CA GLU A 376 6.05 -11.09 2.22
C GLU A 376 6.66 -10.87 3.62
N PHE A 377 5.83 -10.55 4.62
CA PHE A 377 6.31 -10.44 6.01
C PHE A 377 6.76 -11.80 6.58
N ARG A 378 6.08 -12.90 6.25
CA ARG A 378 6.53 -14.26 6.63
C ARG A 378 7.91 -14.58 6.05
N ASN A 379 8.15 -14.25 4.78
CA ASN A 379 9.45 -14.43 4.15
C ASN A 379 10.57 -13.65 4.87
N ILE A 380 10.28 -12.43 5.38
CA ILE A 380 11.25 -11.67 6.20
C ILE A 380 11.61 -12.43 7.47
N VAL A 381 10.60 -12.99 8.12
CA VAL A 381 10.79 -13.73 9.38
C VAL A 381 11.56 -15.04 9.14
N GLU A 382 11.30 -15.73 8.02
CA GLU A 382 11.98 -16.97 7.64
C GLU A 382 13.45 -16.74 7.28
N ASP A 383 13.73 -15.71 6.50
CA ASP A 383 15.07 -15.40 5.98
C ASP A 383 15.98 -14.73 7.02
N ASN A 384 15.49 -14.41 8.24
CA ASN A 384 16.22 -13.61 9.22
C ASN A 384 16.41 -14.31 10.56
N GLU A 385 17.65 -14.65 10.90
CA GLU A 385 18.01 -15.33 12.16
C GLU A 385 17.50 -14.62 13.43
N LYS A 386 17.34 -13.29 13.37
CA LYS A 386 16.84 -12.50 14.51
C LYS A 386 15.37 -12.77 14.83
N TYR A 387 14.64 -13.43 13.94
CA TYR A 387 13.25 -13.86 14.11
C TYR A 387 13.11 -15.38 14.23
N SER A 388 14.20 -16.13 14.43
CA SER A 388 14.19 -17.59 14.46
C SER A 388 13.15 -18.17 15.44
N GLY A 389 13.00 -17.57 16.64
CA GLY A 389 11.97 -17.98 17.59
C GLY A 389 10.54 -17.79 17.08
N VAL A 390 10.29 -16.68 16.38
CA VAL A 390 8.99 -16.38 15.74
C VAL A 390 8.72 -17.35 14.61
N TYR A 391 9.72 -17.60 13.77
CA TYR A 391 9.62 -18.57 12.67
C TYR A 391 9.35 -20.00 13.19
N ASN A 392 10.09 -20.44 14.22
CA ASN A 392 9.87 -21.74 14.86
C ASN A 392 8.46 -21.89 15.40
N LEU A 393 7.89 -20.83 15.98
CA LEU A 393 6.52 -20.85 16.47
C LEU A 393 5.51 -20.98 15.32
N ILE A 394 5.65 -20.16 14.28
CA ILE A 394 4.77 -20.19 13.10
C ILE A 394 4.87 -21.55 12.37
N SER A 395 6.05 -22.13 12.26
CA SER A 395 6.28 -23.42 11.57
C SER A 395 5.55 -24.59 12.23
N LYS A 396 5.32 -24.54 13.55
CA LYS A 396 4.55 -25.53 14.31
C LYS A 396 3.03 -25.40 14.21
N SER A 397 2.53 -24.40 13.49
CA SER A 397 1.13 -24.00 13.46
C SER A 397 0.15 -25.14 13.09
N TYR A 398 0.51 -25.98 12.12
CA TYR A 398 -0.33 -27.11 11.71
C TYR A 398 -0.41 -28.21 12.77
N ASP A 399 0.71 -28.51 13.43
CA ASP A 399 0.74 -29.50 14.50
C ASP A 399 -0.07 -28.99 15.70
N LEU A 400 0.11 -27.73 16.09
CA LEU A 400 -0.63 -27.09 17.16
C LEU A 400 -2.14 -27.12 16.91
N LEU A 401 -2.59 -26.80 15.69
CA LEU A 401 -4.01 -26.84 15.34
C LEU A 401 -4.56 -28.27 15.39
N ASN A 402 -3.80 -29.27 14.95
CA ASN A 402 -4.17 -30.68 15.06
C ASN A 402 -4.27 -31.14 16.53
N ASP A 403 -3.37 -30.69 17.40
CA ASP A 403 -3.43 -30.97 18.84
C ASP A 403 -4.68 -30.36 19.47
N ILE A 404 -5.07 -29.13 19.09
CA ILE A 404 -6.31 -28.51 19.53
C ILE A 404 -7.53 -29.34 19.10
N TRP A 405 -7.61 -29.76 17.83
CA TRP A 405 -8.72 -30.59 17.33
C TRP A 405 -8.78 -31.95 18.01
N SER A 406 -7.64 -32.48 18.43
CA SER A 406 -7.54 -33.77 19.11
C SER A 406 -7.72 -33.67 20.63
N LEU A 407 -7.98 -32.48 21.18
CA LEU A 407 -8.14 -32.19 22.61
C LEU A 407 -6.85 -32.51 23.41
N ASN A 408 -5.68 -32.41 22.79
CA ASN A 408 -4.38 -32.71 23.39
C ASN A 408 -3.83 -31.47 24.12
N SER A 409 -4.41 -31.16 25.28
CA SER A 409 -4.10 -29.96 26.07
C SER A 409 -2.62 -29.88 26.49
N ASP A 410 -2.00 -31.01 26.82
CA ASP A 410 -0.59 -31.05 27.26
C ASP A 410 0.38 -30.70 26.13
N ALA A 411 0.13 -31.19 24.90
CA ALA A 411 0.93 -30.84 23.74
C ALA A 411 0.82 -29.35 23.39
N VAL A 412 -0.40 -28.80 23.47
CA VAL A 412 -0.64 -27.36 23.25
C VAL A 412 0.13 -26.51 24.27
N ALA A 413 0.06 -26.83 25.57
CA ALA A 413 0.80 -26.13 26.61
C ALA A 413 2.32 -26.19 26.38
N LYS A 414 2.84 -27.36 25.97
CA LYS A 414 4.26 -27.58 25.71
C LYS A 414 4.80 -26.72 24.56
N VAL A 415 4.04 -26.55 23.46
CA VAL A 415 4.43 -25.67 22.34
C VAL A 415 4.69 -24.25 22.83
N PHE A 416 3.84 -23.71 23.69
CA PHE A 416 4.01 -22.39 24.26
C PHE A 416 5.16 -22.30 25.28
N ASP A 417 5.40 -23.35 26.08
CA ASP A 417 6.54 -23.41 26.96
C ASP A 417 7.87 -23.36 26.19
N GLU A 418 7.97 -24.14 25.10
CA GLU A 418 9.14 -24.12 24.23
C GLU A 418 9.35 -22.75 23.58
N ALA A 419 8.29 -22.12 23.07
CA ALA A 419 8.36 -20.80 22.47
C ALA A 419 8.81 -19.72 23.49
N HIS A 420 8.35 -19.80 24.72
CA HIS A 420 8.71 -18.84 25.77
C HIS A 420 10.18 -18.97 26.22
N GLN A 421 10.80 -20.13 26.07
CA GLN A 421 12.21 -20.38 26.39
C GLN A 421 13.17 -19.80 25.34
N ASP A 422 12.71 -19.50 24.14
CA ASP A 422 13.52 -18.97 23.03
C ASP A 422 13.87 -17.47 23.17
N HIS A 423 14.02 -16.94 24.34
CA HIS A 423 14.61 -15.64 24.76
C HIS A 423 14.49 -14.43 23.82
N THR A 424 13.58 -14.44 22.86
CA THR A 424 13.26 -13.25 22.07
C THR A 424 12.29 -12.37 22.86
N SER A 425 12.54 -11.07 22.91
CA SER A 425 11.74 -10.11 23.70
C SER A 425 10.23 -10.17 23.38
N ILE A 426 9.90 -10.57 22.16
CA ILE A 426 8.53 -10.69 21.63
C ILE A 426 7.78 -11.88 22.22
N LEU A 427 8.48 -12.96 22.54
CA LEU A 427 7.91 -14.17 23.13
C LEU A 427 7.90 -14.12 24.66
N THR A 428 8.50 -13.07 25.28
CA THR A 428 8.43 -12.82 26.70
C THR A 428 7.28 -11.85 27.01
N TYR A 429 6.11 -12.39 27.24
CA TYR A 429 4.93 -11.59 27.53
C TYR A 429 4.74 -11.36 29.05
N ASN A 430 4.14 -10.22 29.38
CA ASN A 430 3.89 -9.79 30.76
C ASN A 430 2.39 -9.59 31.07
N ASP A 431 1.49 -9.83 30.11
CA ASP A 431 0.05 -9.62 30.22
C ASP A 431 -0.76 -10.52 29.27
N GLU A 432 -2.08 -10.49 29.39
CA GLU A 432 -3.01 -11.26 28.53
C GLU A 432 -2.92 -10.83 27.05
N ASN A 433 -2.64 -9.55 26.75
CA ASN A 433 -2.55 -9.05 25.38
C ASN A 433 -1.32 -9.62 24.66
N SER A 434 -0.17 -9.61 25.32
CA SER A 434 1.06 -10.19 24.76
C SER A 434 0.92 -11.70 24.57
N LEU A 435 0.22 -12.40 25.47
CA LEU A 435 -0.11 -13.82 25.32
C LEU A 435 -1.03 -14.05 24.11
N SER A 436 -2.04 -13.19 23.91
CA SER A 436 -2.94 -13.24 22.75
C SER A 436 -2.18 -13.11 21.43
N CYS A 437 -1.20 -12.21 21.38
CA CYS A 437 -0.32 -12.04 20.21
C CYS A 437 0.43 -13.33 19.86
N VAL A 438 1.07 -13.96 20.85
CA VAL A 438 1.83 -15.21 20.65
C VAL A 438 0.94 -16.35 20.19
N ILE A 439 -0.26 -16.50 20.77
CA ILE A 439 -1.20 -17.55 20.37
C ILE A 439 -1.73 -17.32 18.95
N SER A 440 -2.07 -16.08 18.61
CA SER A 440 -2.49 -15.75 17.23
C SER A 440 -1.39 -16.04 16.22
N LEU A 441 -0.15 -15.70 16.56
CA LEU A 441 1.02 -15.97 15.73
C LEU A 441 1.25 -17.48 15.53
N SER A 442 1.10 -18.26 16.59
CA SER A 442 1.29 -19.72 16.56
C SER A 442 0.26 -20.45 15.70
N LEU A 443 -0.94 -19.92 15.57
CA LEU A 443 -2.02 -20.49 14.76
C LEU A 443 -2.14 -19.85 13.36
N GLU A 444 -1.33 -18.85 13.07
CA GLU A 444 -1.47 -17.98 11.91
C GLU A 444 -1.46 -18.76 10.60
N LEU A 445 -0.48 -19.63 10.38
CA LEU A 445 -0.29 -20.34 9.12
C LEU A 445 -1.40 -21.39 8.88
N SER A 446 -1.78 -22.16 9.90
CA SER A 446 -2.76 -23.24 9.78
C SER A 446 -4.20 -22.75 9.68
N THR A 447 -4.49 -21.56 10.17
CA THR A 447 -5.84 -21.00 10.20
C THR A 447 -6.18 -20.16 8.98
N THR A 448 -5.19 -19.70 8.22
CA THR A 448 -5.37 -18.82 7.05
C THR A 448 -6.38 -19.36 6.04
N ASP A 449 -6.33 -20.65 5.69
CA ASP A 449 -7.26 -21.26 4.73
C ASP A 449 -8.48 -21.89 5.39
N THR A 450 -8.46 -22.09 6.69
CA THR A 450 -9.45 -22.86 7.43
C THR A 450 -10.46 -21.97 8.16
N TYR A 451 -10.02 -20.85 8.73
CA TYR A 451 -10.81 -20.02 9.65
C TYR A 451 -10.89 -18.55 9.26
N ASN A 452 -11.99 -17.92 9.67
CA ASN A 452 -12.07 -16.47 9.87
C ASN A 452 -11.80 -16.20 11.35
N VAL A 453 -10.82 -15.34 11.64
CA VAL A 453 -10.40 -15.04 13.01
C VAL A 453 -11.03 -13.72 13.47
N VAL A 454 -11.68 -13.73 14.63
CA VAL A 454 -12.24 -12.54 15.26
C VAL A 454 -11.61 -12.39 16.64
N ARG A 455 -11.04 -11.23 16.90
CA ARG A 455 -10.49 -10.87 18.20
C ARG A 455 -11.48 -10.03 18.97
N GLU A 456 -11.45 -10.13 20.30
CA GLU A 456 -12.32 -9.35 21.19
C GLU A 456 -13.79 -9.39 20.73
N LEU A 457 -14.28 -10.59 20.38
CA LEU A 457 -15.65 -10.75 19.91
C LEU A 457 -16.63 -10.41 21.03
N PRO A 458 -17.54 -9.43 20.87
CA PRO A 458 -18.58 -9.15 21.84
C PRO A 458 -19.51 -10.38 21.97
N THR A 459 -19.53 -11.01 23.14
CA THR A 459 -20.31 -12.22 23.40
C THR A 459 -20.96 -12.14 24.77
N GLY A 460 -22.24 -12.40 24.84
CA GLY A 460 -22.96 -12.45 26.13
C GLY A 460 -22.72 -11.20 26.99
N LYS A 461 -22.02 -11.39 28.14
CA LYS A 461 -21.71 -10.31 29.11
C LYS A 461 -20.25 -9.82 29.05
N GLY A 462 -19.54 -10.07 27.95
CA GLY A 462 -18.13 -9.69 27.81
C GLY A 462 -17.59 -9.86 26.41
N TYR A 463 -16.28 -9.94 26.29
CA TYR A 463 -15.57 -10.15 25.04
C TYR A 463 -14.79 -11.46 25.15
N ALA A 464 -14.87 -12.30 24.11
CA ALA A 464 -14.00 -13.47 23.96
C ALA A 464 -12.69 -13.03 23.32
N ASP A 465 -11.56 -13.47 23.86
CA ASP A 465 -10.25 -13.01 23.40
C ASP A 465 -9.98 -13.34 21.94
N LEU A 466 -10.19 -14.62 21.54
CA LEU A 466 -9.98 -15.10 20.17
C LEU A 466 -11.10 -16.09 19.77
N VAL A 467 -11.70 -15.86 18.63
CA VAL A 467 -12.71 -16.77 18.04
C VAL A 467 -12.30 -17.12 16.62
N TYR A 468 -12.24 -18.41 16.34
CA TYR A 468 -11.93 -18.96 15.02
C TYR A 468 -13.19 -19.61 14.46
N LEU A 469 -13.79 -19.00 13.45
CA LEU A 469 -14.99 -19.50 12.77
C LEU A 469 -14.59 -20.21 11.48
N PRO A 470 -14.94 -21.48 11.27
CA PRO A 470 -14.64 -22.17 10.02
C PRO A 470 -15.17 -21.39 8.82
N LYS A 471 -14.37 -21.32 7.74
CA LYS A 471 -14.84 -20.75 6.48
C LYS A 471 -15.98 -21.58 5.88
N PRO A 472 -16.81 -20.99 5.00
CA PRO A 472 -17.80 -21.76 4.25
C PRO A 472 -17.16 -22.98 3.60
N ASP A 473 -17.84 -24.11 3.65
CA ASP A 473 -17.40 -25.42 3.09
C ASP A 473 -16.24 -26.11 3.84
N VAL A 474 -15.78 -25.57 4.97
CA VAL A 474 -14.78 -26.21 5.84
C VAL A 474 -15.47 -26.93 6.99
N ASN A 475 -15.40 -28.26 7.02
CA ASN A 475 -15.98 -29.09 8.08
C ASN A 475 -14.98 -29.29 9.24
N LYS A 476 -14.78 -28.22 10.03
CA LYS A 476 -13.91 -28.21 11.22
C LYS A 476 -14.62 -27.53 12.39
N PRO A 477 -14.28 -27.84 13.65
CA PRO A 477 -14.89 -27.19 14.80
C PRO A 477 -14.57 -25.71 14.83
N ALA A 478 -15.48 -24.89 15.31
CA ALA A 478 -15.16 -23.51 15.70
C ALA A 478 -14.33 -23.55 17.00
N LEU A 479 -13.39 -22.58 17.16
CA LEU A 479 -12.58 -22.48 18.36
C LEU A 479 -12.93 -21.19 19.09
N LEU A 480 -13.17 -21.29 20.39
CA LEU A 480 -13.34 -20.17 21.30
C LEU A 480 -12.21 -20.24 22.34
N ILE A 481 -11.28 -19.32 22.24
CA ILE A 481 -10.07 -19.29 23.06
C ILE A 481 -10.18 -18.14 24.05
N GLU A 482 -10.00 -18.42 25.31
CA GLU A 482 -9.92 -17.47 26.41
C GLU A 482 -8.57 -17.58 27.11
N LEU A 483 -7.96 -16.45 27.40
CA LEU A 483 -6.62 -16.36 27.93
C LEU A 483 -6.61 -15.87 29.37
N LYS A 484 -5.65 -16.34 30.13
CA LYS A 484 -5.41 -15.85 31.49
C LYS A 484 -3.91 -15.70 31.74
N PHE A 485 -3.58 -14.71 32.54
CA PHE A 485 -2.24 -14.41 33.00
C PHE A 485 -2.21 -14.48 34.54
N ASP A 486 -1.31 -15.26 35.10
CA ASP A 486 -1.19 -15.51 36.56
C ASP A 486 -2.50 -15.99 37.25
N LYS A 487 -3.27 -16.84 36.54
CA LYS A 487 -4.50 -17.47 37.05
C LYS A 487 -4.45 -18.99 36.84
N SER A 488 -5.43 -19.55 36.14
CA SER A 488 -5.44 -20.94 35.70
C SER A 488 -6.20 -21.11 34.39
N ALA A 489 -5.90 -22.14 33.61
CA ALA A 489 -6.66 -22.49 32.42
C ALA A 489 -8.14 -22.81 32.75
N GLN A 490 -8.40 -23.35 33.94
CA GLN A 490 -9.78 -23.58 34.40
C GLN A 490 -10.55 -22.26 34.61
N THR A 491 -9.86 -21.20 35.06
CA THR A 491 -10.47 -19.86 35.19
C THR A 491 -10.93 -19.34 33.82
N ALA A 492 -10.14 -19.57 32.76
CA ALA A 492 -10.52 -19.22 31.39
C ALA A 492 -11.79 -19.95 30.95
N ILE A 493 -11.82 -21.27 31.12
CA ILE A 493 -13.00 -22.10 30.78
C ILE A 493 -14.23 -21.68 31.58
N ASN A 494 -14.09 -21.41 32.87
CA ASN A 494 -15.17 -20.95 33.71
C ASN A 494 -15.72 -19.60 33.24
N GLN A 495 -14.86 -18.66 32.86
CA GLN A 495 -15.26 -17.35 32.31
C GLN A 495 -16.11 -17.49 31.04
N ILE A 496 -15.74 -18.37 30.12
CA ILE A 496 -16.52 -18.66 28.90
C ILE A 496 -17.96 -19.09 29.28
N LYS A 497 -18.07 -19.98 30.27
CA LYS A 497 -19.35 -20.52 30.72
C LYS A 497 -20.19 -19.50 31.51
N GLU A 498 -19.59 -18.78 32.46
CA GLU A 498 -20.26 -17.79 33.33
C GLU A 498 -20.74 -16.56 32.58
N LYS A 499 -19.94 -16.07 31.63
CA LYS A 499 -20.29 -14.91 30.81
C LYS A 499 -21.13 -15.26 29.58
N ASN A 500 -21.48 -16.54 29.43
CA ASN A 500 -22.34 -17.06 28.38
C ASN A 500 -21.86 -16.73 26.96
N TYR A 501 -20.56 -16.89 26.70
CA TYR A 501 -19.99 -16.65 25.38
C TYR A 501 -20.57 -17.60 24.32
N LEU A 502 -21.08 -18.78 24.72
CA LEU A 502 -21.74 -19.75 23.86
C LEU A 502 -23.05 -19.22 23.23
N GLN A 503 -23.65 -18.16 23.77
CA GLN A 503 -24.82 -17.54 23.17
C GLN A 503 -24.57 -17.08 21.72
N PHE A 504 -23.34 -16.73 21.37
CA PHE A 504 -22.96 -16.40 20.01
C PHE A 504 -23.15 -17.58 19.05
N PHE A 505 -22.95 -18.80 19.54
CA PHE A 505 -23.02 -20.04 18.76
C PHE A 505 -24.38 -20.73 18.78
N LYS A 506 -25.45 -20.15 19.38
CA LYS A 506 -26.77 -20.79 19.52
C LYS A 506 -27.38 -21.29 18.20
N ASP A 507 -27.10 -20.61 17.09
CA ASP A 507 -27.59 -20.97 15.74
C ASP A 507 -26.49 -21.68 14.90
N TYR A 508 -25.31 -21.91 15.47
CA TYR A 508 -24.22 -22.61 14.81
C TYR A 508 -24.41 -24.12 14.88
N LYS A 509 -24.34 -24.80 13.72
CA LYS A 509 -24.63 -26.26 13.63
C LYS A 509 -23.39 -27.14 13.74
N GLY A 510 -22.18 -26.55 13.80
CA GLY A 510 -20.92 -27.27 13.91
C GLY A 510 -20.50 -27.51 15.37
N GLU A 511 -19.47 -28.33 15.55
CA GLU A 511 -18.81 -28.49 16.84
C GLU A 511 -18.10 -27.22 17.27
N VAL A 512 -18.09 -26.89 18.56
CA VAL A 512 -17.34 -25.78 19.14
C VAL A 512 -16.39 -26.32 20.20
N LEU A 513 -15.11 -25.97 20.11
CA LEU A 513 -14.12 -26.28 21.12
C LEU A 513 -13.84 -25.04 21.97
N LEU A 514 -13.89 -25.20 23.29
CA LEU A 514 -13.51 -24.20 24.28
C LEU A 514 -12.06 -24.45 24.64
N VAL A 515 -11.21 -23.45 24.48
CA VAL A 515 -9.78 -23.55 24.76
C VAL A 515 -9.42 -22.51 25.81
N GLY A 516 -9.07 -22.94 26.99
CA GLY A 516 -8.57 -22.07 28.05
C GLY A 516 -7.05 -22.20 28.15
N ILE A 517 -6.33 -21.08 28.01
CA ILE A 517 -4.88 -21.05 28.14
C ILE A 517 -4.49 -20.06 29.24
N ASN A 518 -3.56 -20.47 30.11
CA ASN A 518 -3.00 -19.63 31.14
C ASN A 518 -1.47 -19.68 31.11
N TYR A 519 -0.84 -18.55 31.31
CA TYR A 519 0.58 -18.47 31.63
C TYR A 519 0.77 -18.08 33.09
N SER A 520 1.63 -18.81 33.81
CA SER A 520 2.02 -18.52 35.18
C SER A 520 3.44 -17.91 35.22
N LYS A 521 3.53 -16.69 35.72
CA LYS A 521 4.80 -15.97 35.85
C LYS A 521 5.73 -16.61 36.87
N ASP A 522 5.17 -17.19 37.94
CA ASP A 522 5.94 -17.80 39.02
C ASP A 522 6.64 -19.09 38.56
N THR A 523 5.92 -19.95 37.82
CA THR A 523 6.47 -21.22 37.34
C THR A 523 7.07 -21.10 35.95
N LYS A 524 6.78 -20.01 35.22
CA LYS A 524 7.14 -19.78 33.80
C LYS A 524 6.64 -20.91 32.88
N THR A 525 5.44 -21.39 33.14
CA THR A 525 4.82 -22.48 32.42
C THR A 525 3.41 -22.11 31.95
N HIS A 526 2.98 -22.79 30.89
CA HIS A 526 1.61 -22.69 30.38
C HIS A 526 0.74 -23.85 30.87
N GLN A 527 -0.54 -23.57 30.98
CA GLN A 527 -1.59 -24.56 31.20
C GLN A 527 -2.63 -24.41 30.10
N CYS A 528 -3.08 -25.51 29.55
CA CYS A 528 -4.16 -25.54 28.57
C CYS A 528 -5.25 -26.51 29.01
N ILE A 529 -6.51 -26.14 28.77
CA ILE A 529 -7.67 -27.03 28.91
C ILE A 529 -8.51 -26.88 27.64
N ILE A 530 -8.86 -28.00 27.04
CA ILE A 530 -9.69 -28.04 25.82
C ILE A 530 -10.91 -28.90 26.10
N GLU A 531 -12.11 -28.33 25.92
CA GLU A 531 -13.38 -29.03 26.12
C GLU A 531 -14.29 -28.87 24.90
N LYS A 532 -15.15 -29.87 24.63
CA LYS A 532 -16.24 -29.70 23.70
C LYS A 532 -17.37 -28.92 24.34
N ALA A 533 -17.85 -27.89 23.65
CA ALA A 533 -19.00 -27.13 24.12
C ALA A 533 -20.27 -27.99 24.11
N GLN A 534 -21.09 -27.87 25.16
CA GLN A 534 -22.46 -28.33 25.17
C GLN A 534 -23.36 -27.15 24.78
N ILE A 535 -23.78 -27.06 23.52
CA ILE A 535 -24.64 -25.99 22.98
C ILE A 535 -26.09 -26.41 23.06
#